data_34d819d2cee276c7b2cbf8265a48968b
#
_entry.id   34d819d2cee276c7b2cbf8265a48968b
#
_cell.length_a   1.000
_cell.length_b   1.000
_cell.length_c   1.000
_cell.angle_alpha   90.00
_cell.angle_beta   90.00
_cell.angle_gamma   90.00
#
_symmetry.space_group_name_H-M   'P 1'
#
loop_
_entity.id
_entity.type
_entity.pdbx_description
1 polymer ?
#
loop_
_entity_poly.entity_id
_entity_poly.type
_entity_poly.pdbx_seq_one_letter_code
_entity_poly.pdbx_strand_id
1 'polypeptide(L)'
;MKECLYNLIMDDINLQIKNTLGIRTGKQYLEGLRDDRNIWMHGKKVVDVTKQDGLRRCAKTLASFLDNQHDPKYIKDITYLDDDGDRCAIAFQIPKSKKDIKARGKSYYEWAKWSNGYFGRTPDYKNASVM
;
A
#
# COMPACT_ATOMS: atom_id res chain seq x y z
N MET A 1 -31.80 -14.02 5.70
CA MET A 1 -30.66 -14.95 5.70
C MET A 1 -29.45 -14.44 4.92
N LYS A 2 -29.57 -13.92 3.69
CA LYS A 2 -28.43 -13.40 2.89
C LYS A 2 -27.80 -12.13 3.48
N GLU A 3 -28.57 -11.20 4.00
CA GLU A 3 -28.07 -9.98 4.64
C GLU A 3 -27.31 -10.25 5.96
N CYS A 4 -27.77 -11.22 6.74
CA CYS A 4 -27.10 -11.61 7.99
C CYS A 4 -25.72 -12.24 7.70
N LEU A 5 -25.63 -13.05 6.66
CA LEU A 5 -24.36 -13.66 6.22
C LEU A 5 -23.40 -12.62 5.63
N TYR A 6 -23.93 -11.66 4.87
CA TYR A 6 -23.15 -10.55 4.32
C TYR A 6 -22.58 -9.66 5.42
N ASN A 7 -23.37 -9.32 6.43
CA ASN A 7 -22.92 -8.51 7.57
C ASN A 7 -21.89 -9.26 8.42
N LEU A 8 -22.04 -10.55 8.66
CA LEU A 8 -21.04 -11.38 9.35
C LEU A 8 -19.72 -11.44 8.58
N ILE A 9 -19.78 -11.60 7.26
CA ILE A 9 -18.56 -11.60 6.42
C ILE A 9 -17.91 -10.23 6.41
N MET A 10 -18.69 -9.15 6.38
CA MET A 10 -18.16 -7.78 6.43
C MET A 10 -17.60 -7.42 7.80
N ASP A 11 -18.19 -7.94 8.89
CA ASP A 11 -17.67 -7.76 10.25
C ASP A 11 -16.36 -8.54 10.46
N ASP A 12 -16.24 -9.77 9.93
CA ASP A 12 -14.98 -10.53 9.93
C ASP A 12 -13.91 -9.86 9.09
N ILE A 13 -14.29 -9.31 7.92
CA ILE A 13 -13.36 -8.54 7.07
C ILE A 13 -12.93 -7.25 7.78
N ASN A 14 -13.84 -6.55 8.41
CA ASN A 14 -13.55 -5.33 9.17
C ASN A 14 -12.72 -5.62 10.44
N LEU A 15 -12.93 -6.75 11.10
CA LEU A 15 -12.11 -7.19 12.23
C LEU A 15 -10.70 -7.56 11.78
N GLN A 16 -10.56 -8.21 10.61
CA GLN A 16 -9.25 -8.48 10.00
C GLN A 16 -8.53 -7.22 9.54
N ILE A 17 -9.27 -6.19 9.08
CA ILE A 17 -8.71 -4.89 8.71
C ILE A 17 -8.28 -4.09 9.95
N LYS A 18 -8.95 -4.23 11.09
CA LYS A 18 -8.62 -3.55 12.35
C LYS A 18 -7.29 -4.00 12.97
N ASN A 19 -6.83 -5.19 12.67
CA ASN A 19 -5.56 -5.75 13.17
C ASN A 19 -4.39 -5.56 12.18
N THR A 20 -4.48 -4.59 11.28
CA THR A 20 -3.43 -4.34 10.27
C THR A 20 -2.43 -3.30 10.76
N LEU A 21 -1.57 -3.67 11.70
CA LEU A 21 -0.48 -2.79 12.15
C LEU A 21 0.62 -2.60 11.08
N GLY A 22 0.76 -3.53 10.13
CA GLY A 22 1.88 -3.53 9.16
C GLY A 22 1.67 -2.70 7.88
N ILE A 23 0.43 -2.50 7.40
CA ILE A 23 0.15 -1.77 6.15
C ILE A 23 -0.57 -0.45 6.41
N ARG A 24 -0.07 0.64 5.83
CA ARG A 24 -0.68 1.96 5.96
C ARG A 24 -1.81 2.16 4.96
N THR A 25 -2.86 2.86 5.36
CA THR A 25 -3.87 3.39 4.44
C THR A 25 -3.34 4.61 3.69
N GLY A 26 -3.97 4.93 2.56
CA GLY A 26 -3.66 6.16 1.83
C GLY A 26 -3.88 7.43 2.66
N LYS A 27 -4.89 7.42 3.55
CA LYS A 27 -5.13 8.52 4.50
C LYS A 27 -3.95 8.69 5.46
N GLN A 28 -3.50 7.62 6.10
CA GLN A 28 -2.33 7.65 7.00
C GLN A 28 -1.06 8.10 6.26
N TYR A 29 -0.89 7.67 5.01
CA TYR A 29 0.22 8.12 4.19
C TYR A 29 0.17 9.63 3.94
N LEU A 30 -0.98 10.19 3.52
CA LEU A 30 -1.13 11.63 3.29
C LEU A 30 -0.97 12.46 4.57
N GLU A 31 -1.43 11.95 5.70
CA GLU A 31 -1.22 12.60 7.00
C GLU A 31 0.25 12.60 7.39
N GLY A 32 0.96 11.49 7.17
CA GLY A 32 2.40 11.38 7.42
C GLY A 32 3.29 12.23 6.50
N LEU A 33 2.74 12.78 5.41
CA LEU A 33 3.44 13.76 4.58
C LEU A 33 3.41 15.19 5.16
N ARG A 34 2.61 15.44 6.19
CA ARG A 34 2.48 16.73 6.89
C ARG A 34 3.39 16.77 8.10
N ASP A 35 4.65 16.60 7.86
CA ASP A 35 5.72 16.71 8.87
C ASP A 35 6.55 17.97 8.64
N ASP A 36 7.61 18.15 9.43
CA ASP A 36 8.52 19.31 9.40
C ASP A 36 9.61 19.23 8.31
N ARG A 37 9.43 18.36 7.32
CA ARG A 37 10.35 18.27 6.18
C ARG A 37 10.48 19.61 5.46
N ASN A 38 11.70 19.93 5.07
CA ASN A 38 12.01 21.17 4.41
C ASN A 38 12.15 20.96 2.90
N ILE A 39 11.08 21.19 2.16
CA ILE A 39 11.01 21.01 0.71
C ILE A 39 10.95 22.38 0.02
N TRP A 40 11.77 22.55 -1.00
CA TRP A 40 11.78 23.73 -1.84
C TRP A 40 11.46 23.35 -3.28
N MET A 41 10.60 24.13 -3.92
CA MET A 41 10.23 23.95 -5.32
C MET A 41 10.15 25.30 -6.02
N HIS A 42 10.86 25.45 -7.13
CA HIS A 42 10.95 26.71 -7.88
C HIS A 42 11.35 27.91 -7.00
N GLY A 43 12.30 27.71 -6.08
CA GLY A 43 12.80 28.78 -5.19
C GLY A 43 11.84 29.15 -4.04
N LYS A 44 10.74 28.43 -3.85
CA LYS A 44 9.76 28.68 -2.77
C LYS A 44 9.64 27.46 -1.87
N LYS A 45 9.50 27.71 -0.56
CA LYS A 45 9.25 26.65 0.42
C LYS A 45 7.86 26.08 0.23
N VAL A 46 7.77 24.74 0.14
CA VAL A 46 6.50 23.99 0.10
C VAL A 46 6.00 23.82 1.52
N VAL A 47 4.84 24.37 1.82
CA VAL A 47 4.23 24.30 3.18
C VAL A 47 3.51 22.96 3.38
N ASP A 48 2.79 22.47 2.36
CA ASP A 48 2.05 21.21 2.41
C ASP A 48 2.16 20.51 1.04
N VAL A 49 2.90 19.40 1.01
CA VAL A 49 3.12 18.62 -0.22
C VAL A 49 1.82 18.01 -0.75
N THR A 50 0.83 17.78 0.11
CA THR A 50 -0.46 17.21 -0.28
C THR A 50 -1.37 18.22 -1.01
N LYS A 51 -1.04 19.50 -0.94
CA LYS A 51 -1.77 20.60 -1.59
C LYS A 51 -0.97 21.25 -2.72
N GLN A 52 0.37 21.10 -2.71
CA GLN A 52 1.26 21.76 -3.67
C GLN A 52 1.01 21.23 -5.08
N ASP A 53 0.84 22.14 -6.04
CA ASP A 53 0.80 21.80 -7.46
C ASP A 53 2.13 21.14 -7.89
N GLY A 54 2.02 20.11 -8.73
CA GLY A 54 3.15 19.27 -9.12
C GLY A 54 3.43 18.09 -8.17
N LEU A 55 3.08 18.17 -6.89
CA LEU A 55 3.29 17.10 -5.90
C LEU A 55 1.98 16.40 -5.50
N ARG A 56 0.90 17.14 -5.35
CA ARG A 56 -0.38 16.63 -4.83
C ARG A 56 -0.95 15.44 -5.60
N ARG A 57 -0.78 15.42 -6.94
CA ARG A 57 -1.30 14.32 -7.77
C ARG A 57 -0.52 13.04 -7.52
N CYS A 58 0.79 13.14 -7.43
CA CYS A 58 1.66 12.02 -7.12
C CYS A 58 1.35 11.45 -5.72
N ALA A 59 1.22 12.33 -4.72
CA ALA A 59 0.86 11.92 -3.37
C ALA A 59 -0.49 11.19 -3.32
N LYS A 60 -1.51 11.69 -4.01
CA LYS A 60 -2.83 11.03 -4.12
C LYS A 60 -2.76 9.69 -4.83
N THR A 61 -1.98 9.57 -5.90
CA THR A 61 -1.80 8.31 -6.62
C THR A 61 -1.14 7.26 -5.73
N LEU A 62 -0.10 7.62 -4.99
CA LEU A 62 0.53 6.70 -4.03
C LEU A 62 -0.42 6.33 -2.90
N ALA A 63 -1.21 7.27 -2.40
CA ALA A 63 -2.25 7.00 -1.41
C ALA A 63 -3.26 5.96 -1.92
N SER A 64 -3.75 6.11 -3.16
CA SER A 64 -4.70 5.13 -3.74
C SER A 64 -4.09 3.74 -3.90
N PHE A 65 -2.79 3.63 -4.19
CA PHE A 65 -2.11 2.34 -4.24
C PHE A 65 -2.02 1.67 -2.87
N LEU A 66 -1.78 2.47 -1.82
CA LEU A 66 -1.79 1.95 -0.45
C LEU A 66 -3.19 1.49 -0.03
N ASP A 67 -4.24 2.21 -0.43
CA ASP A 67 -5.62 1.80 -0.16
C ASP A 67 -5.98 0.47 -0.85
N ASN A 68 -5.41 0.17 -2.02
CA ASN A 68 -5.59 -1.12 -2.68
C ASN A 68 -5.09 -2.31 -1.85
N GLN A 69 -4.17 -2.11 -0.91
CA GLN A 69 -3.71 -3.16 0.02
C GLN A 69 -4.80 -3.57 1.01
N HIS A 70 -5.82 -2.75 1.18
CA HIS A 70 -6.97 -3.02 2.05
C HIS A 70 -8.21 -3.50 1.27
N ASP A 71 -8.16 -3.46 -0.08
CA ASP A 71 -9.25 -3.92 -0.92
C ASP A 71 -9.35 -5.46 -0.87
N PRO A 72 -10.52 -6.04 -0.50
CA PRO A 72 -10.73 -7.49 -0.47
C PRO A 72 -10.38 -8.21 -1.78
N LYS A 73 -10.45 -7.51 -2.90
CA LYS A 73 -10.10 -8.03 -4.24
C LYS A 73 -8.61 -8.30 -4.38
N TYR A 74 -7.77 -7.48 -3.77
CA TYR A 74 -6.31 -7.51 -3.97
C TYR A 74 -5.54 -8.00 -2.75
N ILE A 75 -6.10 -7.85 -1.55
CA ILE A 75 -5.43 -8.08 -0.27
C ILE A 75 -4.67 -9.43 -0.20
N LYS A 76 -5.25 -10.50 -0.78
CA LYS A 76 -4.63 -11.83 -0.78
C LYS A 76 -3.46 -11.95 -1.74
N ASP A 77 -3.38 -11.08 -2.76
CA ASP A 77 -2.39 -11.15 -3.82
C ASP A 77 -1.20 -10.20 -3.57
N ILE A 78 -1.38 -9.19 -2.72
CA ILE A 78 -0.36 -8.15 -2.51
C ILE A 78 0.09 -8.03 -1.06
N THR A 79 -0.53 -8.78 -0.14
CA THR A 79 -0.17 -8.81 1.28
C THR A 79 -0.01 -10.24 1.78
N TYR A 80 0.70 -10.41 2.89
CA TYR A 80 0.82 -11.66 3.64
C TYR A 80 0.68 -11.37 5.14
N LEU A 81 0.48 -12.40 5.94
CA LEU A 81 0.57 -12.31 7.40
C LEU A 81 1.98 -12.76 7.79
N ASP A 82 2.64 -11.99 8.62
CA ASP A 82 3.93 -12.36 9.19
C ASP A 82 3.79 -13.37 10.36
N ASP A 83 4.90 -13.68 10.99
CA ASP A 83 4.94 -14.67 12.08
C ASP A 83 4.20 -14.19 13.35
N ASP A 84 4.01 -12.87 13.51
CA ASP A 84 3.26 -12.24 14.61
C ASP A 84 1.77 -12.08 14.29
N GLY A 85 1.37 -12.40 13.06
CA GLY A 85 0.00 -12.28 12.57
C GLY A 85 -0.33 -10.89 12.01
N ASP A 86 0.64 -10.01 11.90
CA ASP A 86 0.48 -8.69 11.30
C ASP A 86 0.45 -8.77 9.77
N ARG A 87 -0.40 -7.94 9.17
CA ARG A 87 -0.51 -7.90 7.71
C ARG A 87 0.54 -6.97 7.12
N CYS A 88 1.38 -7.53 6.26
CA CYS A 88 2.48 -6.85 5.62
C CYS A 88 2.37 -6.92 4.09
N ALA A 89 2.96 -5.96 3.37
CA ALA A 89 3.05 -6.03 1.92
C ALA A 89 4.02 -7.14 1.49
N ILE A 90 3.65 -7.91 0.45
CA ILE A 90 4.47 -9.04 -0.05
C ILE A 90 5.89 -8.61 -0.46
N ALA A 91 6.08 -7.35 -0.84
CA ALA A 91 7.41 -6.82 -1.16
C ALA A 91 8.42 -6.92 0.01
N PHE A 92 7.93 -6.92 1.25
CA PHE A 92 8.76 -7.06 2.46
C PHE A 92 8.96 -8.53 2.89
N GLN A 93 8.26 -9.46 2.27
CA GLN A 93 8.39 -10.88 2.58
C GLN A 93 9.76 -11.40 2.14
N ILE A 94 10.51 -12.01 3.04
CA ILE A 94 11.70 -12.76 2.69
C ILE A 94 11.26 -14.09 2.05
N PRO A 95 11.53 -14.34 0.75
CA PRO A 95 11.05 -15.54 0.09
C PRO A 95 11.83 -16.77 0.59
N LYS A 96 11.11 -17.72 1.17
CA LYS A 96 11.66 -19.01 1.64
C LYS A 96 11.39 -20.16 0.64
N SER A 97 10.55 -19.92 -0.38
CA SER A 97 10.13 -20.93 -1.34
C SER A 97 9.87 -20.36 -2.74
N LYS A 98 9.80 -21.27 -3.74
CA LYS A 98 9.37 -20.90 -5.11
C LYS A 98 7.94 -20.33 -5.14
N LYS A 99 7.09 -20.73 -4.18
CA LYS A 99 5.73 -20.19 -4.05
C LYS A 99 5.75 -18.71 -3.67
N ASP A 100 6.63 -18.32 -2.76
CA ASP A 100 6.77 -16.92 -2.33
C ASP A 100 7.27 -16.03 -3.46
N ILE A 101 8.23 -16.54 -4.26
CA ILE A 101 8.72 -15.82 -5.46
C ILE A 101 7.58 -15.62 -6.47
N LYS A 102 6.74 -16.63 -6.70
CA LYS A 102 5.58 -16.52 -7.59
C LYS A 102 4.55 -15.51 -7.04
N ALA A 103 4.27 -15.54 -5.73
CA ALA A 103 3.39 -14.58 -5.08
C ALA A 103 3.90 -13.15 -5.23
N ARG A 104 5.21 -12.93 -5.01
CA ARG A 104 5.85 -11.63 -5.24
C ARG A 104 5.72 -11.17 -6.69
N GLY A 105 5.96 -12.05 -7.66
CA GLY A 105 5.78 -11.74 -9.08
C GLY A 105 4.33 -11.33 -9.41
N LYS A 106 3.33 -12.02 -8.83
CA LYS A 106 1.92 -11.64 -8.97
C LYS A 106 1.63 -10.27 -8.36
N SER A 107 2.14 -10.00 -7.16
CA SER A 107 2.01 -8.69 -6.51
C SER A 107 2.57 -7.58 -7.39
N TYR A 108 3.79 -7.76 -7.92
CA TYR A 108 4.41 -6.77 -8.81
C TYR A 108 3.61 -6.52 -10.09
N TYR A 109 2.99 -7.56 -10.63
CA TYR A 109 2.12 -7.42 -11.79
C TYR A 109 0.89 -6.54 -11.49
N GLU A 110 0.26 -6.69 -10.34
CA GLU A 110 -0.86 -5.83 -9.93
C GLU A 110 -0.40 -4.37 -9.74
N TRP A 111 0.73 -4.15 -9.07
CA TRP A 111 1.34 -2.82 -8.94
C TRP A 111 1.67 -2.19 -10.30
N ALA A 112 2.22 -2.97 -11.23
CA ALA A 112 2.50 -2.50 -12.59
C ALA A 112 1.23 -2.10 -13.34
N LYS A 113 0.13 -2.84 -13.20
CA LYS A 113 -1.17 -2.49 -13.77
C LYS A 113 -1.69 -1.16 -13.23
N TRP A 114 -1.69 -0.98 -11.92
CA TRP A 114 -2.17 0.27 -11.29
C TRP A 114 -1.33 1.48 -11.65
N SER A 115 -0.04 1.28 -11.83
CA SER A 115 0.91 2.34 -12.17
C SER A 115 1.08 2.56 -13.68
N ASN A 116 0.32 1.87 -14.55
CA ASN A 116 0.51 1.88 -15.99
C ASN A 116 1.97 1.62 -16.42
N GLY A 117 2.63 0.69 -15.74
CA GLY A 117 4.03 0.34 -15.98
C GLY A 117 5.08 1.26 -15.31
N TYR A 118 4.66 2.33 -14.64
CA TYR A 118 5.57 3.21 -13.88
C TYR A 118 5.94 2.62 -12.51
N PHE A 119 6.36 1.36 -12.51
CA PHE A 119 6.65 0.59 -11.31
C PHE A 119 7.76 1.19 -10.44
N GLY A 120 8.75 1.82 -11.03
CA GLY A 120 9.86 2.43 -10.30
C GLY A 120 9.49 3.57 -9.33
N ARG A 121 8.23 3.94 -9.26
CA ARG A 121 7.71 4.96 -8.32
C ARG A 121 6.79 4.38 -7.25
N THR A 122 6.59 3.06 -7.24
CA THR A 122 5.79 2.40 -6.21
C THR A 122 6.61 2.18 -4.94
N PRO A 123 5.97 2.11 -3.77
CA PRO A 123 6.66 1.86 -2.50
C PRO A 123 7.52 0.60 -2.49
N ASP A 124 7.16 -0.39 -3.31
CA ASP A 124 7.77 -1.71 -3.32
C ASP A 124 9.01 -1.83 -4.21
N TYR A 125 9.22 -0.89 -5.11
CA TYR A 125 10.31 -1.00 -6.10
C TYR A 125 11.69 -1.12 -5.47
N LYS A 126 12.01 -0.25 -4.51
CA LYS A 126 13.33 -0.26 -3.87
C LYS A 126 13.57 -1.52 -3.04
N ASN A 127 12.53 -2.00 -2.37
CA ASN A 127 12.62 -3.25 -1.60
C ASN A 127 12.88 -4.46 -2.49
N ALA A 128 12.27 -4.50 -3.67
CA ALA A 128 12.54 -5.53 -4.67
C ALA A 128 13.96 -5.49 -5.22
N SER A 129 14.61 -4.32 -5.21
CA SER A 129 15.96 -4.13 -5.75
C SER A 129 17.06 -4.43 -4.74
N VAL A 130 16.73 -4.38 -3.43
CA VAL A 130 17.71 -4.52 -2.33
C VAL A 130 17.72 -5.93 -1.73
N MET A 131 16.69 -6.73 -2.00
CA MET A 131 16.58 -8.12 -1.58
C MET A 131 16.94 -9.10 -2.68
#